data_b2716c0a1308cdfd0396539904fc336f
#
_entry.id   b2716c0a1308cdfd0396539904fc336f
#
_cell.length_a   1.000
_cell.length_b   1.000
_cell.length_c   1.000
_cell.angle_alpha   90.00
_cell.angle_beta   90.00
_cell.angle_gamma   90.00
#
_symmetry.space_group_name_H-M   'P 1'
#
loop_
_entity.id
_entity.type
_entity.pdbx_description
1 polymer ?
#
loop_
_entity_poly.entity_id
_entity_poly.type
_entity_poly.pdbx_seq_one_letter_code
_entity_poly.pdbx_strand_id
1 'polypeptide(L)'
;MDSAKKLSAYRVNAVNSAAPENLVVMLYDGAIRFLGTAIRAFEHEDPLDFNLTIHTNITKTQAIIRELNHALDLENGGELGQNLAGLYLYFDNRLQEANINKEKAIIEEVLERISELRDAWNE
;
A
#
# COMPACT_ATOMS: atom_id res chain seq x y z
N MET A 1 16.32 12.41 -2.73
CA MET A 1 15.47 11.50 -3.49
C MET A 1 14.03 11.73 -3.14
N ASP A 2 13.18 11.73 -4.13
CA ASP A 2 11.75 11.79 -3.86
C ASP A 2 11.30 10.48 -3.20
N SER A 3 10.03 10.39 -2.84
CA SER A 3 9.51 9.24 -2.13
C SER A 3 9.65 7.93 -2.91
N ALA A 4 9.33 7.96 -4.21
CA ALA A 4 9.46 6.77 -5.05
C ALA A 4 10.91 6.41 -5.27
N LYS A 5 11.76 7.40 -5.50
CA LYS A 5 13.18 7.19 -5.69
C LYS A 5 13.83 6.74 -4.39
N LYS A 6 13.36 7.27 -3.27
CA LYS A 6 13.84 6.84 -1.96
C LYS A 6 13.47 5.38 -1.70
N LEU A 7 12.26 4.98 -2.06
CA LEU A 7 11.85 3.58 -1.99
C LEU A 7 12.68 2.73 -2.93
N SER A 8 12.97 3.22 -4.13
CA SER A 8 13.80 2.50 -5.09
C SER A 8 15.22 2.33 -4.59
N ALA A 9 15.82 3.40 -4.04
CA ALA A 9 17.16 3.32 -3.46
C ALA A 9 17.16 2.42 -2.25
N TYR A 10 16.13 2.51 -1.45
CA TYR A 10 15.95 1.64 -0.29
C TYR A 10 15.82 0.21 -0.72
N ARG A 11 15.05 -0.05 -1.77
CA ARG A 11 14.88 -1.39 -2.33
C ARG A 11 16.21 -1.94 -2.82
N VAL A 12 17.01 -1.14 -3.53
CA VAL A 12 18.33 -1.54 -4.00
C VAL A 12 19.21 -1.89 -2.80
N ASN A 13 19.22 -1.03 -1.79
CA ASN A 13 20.02 -1.29 -0.59
C ASN A 13 19.50 -2.51 0.15
N ALA A 14 18.20 -2.66 0.27
CA ALA A 14 17.59 -3.81 0.94
C ALA A 14 17.91 -5.11 0.22
N VAL A 15 17.83 -5.11 -1.11
CA VAL A 15 18.13 -6.29 -1.91
C VAL A 15 19.60 -6.63 -1.80
N ASN A 16 20.48 -5.63 -1.77
CA ASN A 16 21.92 -5.84 -1.79
C ASN A 16 22.53 -5.98 -0.39
N SER A 17 21.88 -5.44 0.65
CA SER A 17 22.50 -5.37 1.97
C SER A 17 21.56 -5.73 3.12
N ALA A 18 20.27 -5.91 2.87
CA ALA A 18 19.30 -6.26 3.90
C ALA A 18 18.33 -7.32 3.35
N ALA A 19 17.62 -7.99 4.24
CA ALA A 19 16.69 -9.03 3.84
C ALA A 19 15.49 -8.43 3.12
N PRO A 20 15.04 -9.05 2.00
CA PRO A 20 13.88 -8.56 1.27
C PRO A 20 12.61 -8.43 2.10
N GLU A 21 12.44 -9.26 3.12
CA GLU A 21 11.27 -9.19 3.98
C GLU A 21 11.21 -7.88 4.77
N ASN A 22 12.35 -7.23 5.03
CA ASN A 22 12.37 -5.91 5.68
C ASN A 22 11.77 -4.85 4.77
N LEU A 23 12.04 -4.94 3.48
CA LEU A 23 11.43 -4.05 2.50
C LEU A 23 9.91 -4.24 2.46
N VAL A 24 9.46 -5.48 2.47
CA VAL A 24 8.03 -5.80 2.43
C VAL A 24 7.32 -5.21 3.65
N VAL A 25 7.89 -5.40 4.84
CA VAL A 25 7.30 -4.84 6.08
C VAL A 25 7.23 -3.32 5.99
N MET A 26 8.27 -2.68 5.49
CA MET A 26 8.30 -1.22 5.34
C MET A 26 7.24 -0.74 4.36
N LEU A 27 7.02 -1.48 3.29
CA LEU A 27 5.98 -1.12 2.33
C LEU A 27 4.59 -1.25 2.95
N TYR A 28 4.34 -2.33 3.69
CA TYR A 28 3.07 -2.47 4.41
C TYR A 28 2.88 -1.33 5.42
N ASP A 29 3.91 -1.00 6.19
CA ASP A 29 3.83 0.08 7.18
C ASP A 29 3.53 1.42 6.51
N GLY A 30 4.15 1.68 5.35
CA GLY A 30 3.88 2.89 4.57
C GLY A 30 2.44 2.96 4.10
N ALA A 31 1.93 1.84 3.57
CA ALA A 31 0.54 1.75 3.13
C ALA A 31 -0.43 2.01 4.29
N ILE A 32 -0.17 1.39 5.43
CA ILE A 32 -1.00 1.58 6.63
C ILE A 32 -1.03 3.06 7.03
N ARG A 33 0.12 3.71 7.03
CA ARG A 33 0.21 5.13 7.38
C ARG A 33 -0.56 6.01 6.41
N PHE A 34 -0.39 5.79 5.11
CA PHE A 34 -1.08 6.60 4.09
C PHE A 34 -2.58 6.39 4.14
N LEU A 35 -3.03 5.14 4.30
CA LEU A 35 -4.47 4.87 4.40
C LEU A 35 -5.06 5.50 5.68
N GLY A 36 -4.31 5.46 6.78
CA GLY A 36 -4.74 6.13 8.00
C GLY A 36 -4.90 7.64 7.80
N THR A 37 -3.98 8.26 7.07
CA THR A 37 -4.06 9.68 6.76
C THR A 37 -5.27 9.98 5.88
N ALA A 38 -5.54 9.13 4.88
CA ALA A 38 -6.71 9.29 4.03
C ALA A 38 -8.01 9.19 4.84
N ILE A 39 -8.08 8.24 5.76
CA ILE A 39 -9.27 8.06 6.60
C ILE A 39 -9.51 9.29 7.47
N ARG A 40 -8.46 9.81 8.10
CA ARG A 40 -8.59 11.00 8.94
C ARG A 40 -8.99 12.22 8.14
N ALA A 41 -8.63 12.27 6.86
CA ALA A 41 -8.96 13.39 5.99
C ALA A 41 -10.47 13.53 5.73
N PHE A 42 -11.25 12.49 6.01
CA PHE A 42 -12.71 12.58 5.89
C PHE A 42 -13.32 13.56 6.91
N GLU A 43 -12.54 13.94 7.93
CA GLU A 43 -12.94 14.96 8.89
C GLU A 43 -12.66 16.38 8.41
N HIS A 44 -11.93 16.55 7.29
CA HIS A 44 -11.60 17.87 6.78
C HIS A 44 -12.84 18.59 6.26
N GLU A 45 -13.02 19.83 6.68
CA GLU A 45 -14.20 20.60 6.28
C GLU A 45 -14.01 21.30 4.92
N ASP A 46 -12.77 21.71 4.60
CA ASP A 46 -12.48 22.33 3.32
C ASP A 46 -12.55 21.29 2.21
N PRO A 47 -13.45 21.48 1.20
CA PRO A 47 -13.60 20.48 0.13
C PRO A 47 -12.32 20.22 -0.65
N LEU A 48 -11.49 21.22 -0.88
CA LEU A 48 -10.25 21.04 -1.61
C LEU A 48 -9.28 20.20 -0.81
N ASP A 49 -9.10 20.53 0.47
CA ASP A 49 -8.22 19.79 1.36
C ASP A 49 -8.69 18.35 1.53
N PHE A 50 -9.99 18.14 1.70
CA PHE A 50 -10.62 16.83 1.77
C PHE A 50 -10.24 16.00 0.53
N ASN A 51 -10.53 16.55 -0.66
CA ASN A 51 -10.32 15.80 -1.89
C ASN A 51 -8.84 15.55 -2.18
N LEU A 52 -7.99 16.55 -2.00
CA LEU A 52 -6.56 16.41 -2.28
C LEU A 52 -5.88 15.45 -1.33
N THR A 53 -6.19 15.54 -0.04
CA THR A 53 -5.53 14.68 0.95
C THR A 53 -5.92 13.22 0.74
N ILE A 54 -7.19 12.96 0.50
CA ILE A 54 -7.66 11.59 0.26
C ILE A 54 -7.04 11.06 -1.02
N HIS A 55 -7.12 11.82 -2.11
CA HIS A 55 -6.57 11.40 -3.40
C HIS A 55 -5.07 11.12 -3.31
N THR A 56 -4.31 12.04 -2.72
CA THR A 56 -2.86 11.90 -2.61
C THR A 56 -2.46 10.66 -1.84
N ASN A 57 -3.13 10.40 -0.72
CA ASN A 57 -2.77 9.27 0.12
C ASN A 57 -3.22 7.94 -0.46
N ILE A 58 -4.35 7.91 -1.17
CA ILE A 58 -4.75 6.71 -1.89
C ILE A 58 -3.75 6.42 -3.02
N THR A 59 -3.36 7.41 -3.80
CA THR A 59 -2.43 7.18 -4.92
C THR A 59 -1.05 6.74 -4.42
N LYS A 60 -0.59 7.27 -3.29
CA LYS A 60 0.66 6.79 -2.67
C LYS A 60 0.54 5.34 -2.24
N THR A 61 -0.60 4.96 -1.68
CA THR A 61 -0.83 3.57 -1.29
C THR A 61 -0.86 2.66 -2.51
N GLN A 62 -1.50 3.09 -3.60
CA GLN A 62 -1.52 2.31 -4.83
C GLN A 62 -0.12 2.11 -5.40
N ALA A 63 0.74 3.13 -5.30
CA ALA A 63 2.14 2.99 -5.72
C ALA A 63 2.88 1.95 -4.87
N ILE A 64 2.62 1.93 -3.57
CA ILE A 64 3.20 0.92 -2.67
C ILE A 64 2.70 -0.47 -3.04
N ILE A 65 1.42 -0.61 -3.33
CA ILE A 65 0.85 -1.91 -3.73
C ILE A 65 1.53 -2.42 -5.00
N ARG A 66 1.82 -1.54 -5.95
CA ARG A 66 2.56 -1.93 -7.15
C ARG A 66 3.98 -2.37 -6.83
N GLU A 67 4.64 -1.70 -5.88
CA GLU A 67 5.97 -2.13 -5.43
C GLU A 67 5.92 -3.49 -4.74
N LEU A 68 4.91 -3.72 -3.92
CA LEU A 68 4.70 -5.02 -3.29
C LEU A 68 4.51 -6.10 -4.34
N ASN A 69 3.72 -5.80 -5.37
CA ASN A 69 3.48 -6.74 -6.45
C ASN A 69 4.77 -7.06 -7.23
N HIS A 70 5.59 -6.03 -7.49
CA HIS A 70 6.88 -6.22 -8.16
C HIS A 70 7.85 -7.03 -7.31
N ALA A 71 7.71 -6.98 -6.00
CA ALA A 71 8.58 -7.74 -5.10
C ALA A 71 8.21 -9.22 -5.03
N LEU A 72 7.06 -9.61 -5.58
CA LEU A 72 6.69 -11.01 -5.60
C LEU A 72 7.53 -11.77 -6.61
N ASP A 73 8.05 -12.91 -6.16
CA ASP A 73 8.71 -13.86 -7.05
C ASP A 73 7.68 -14.88 -7.48
N LEU A 74 6.99 -14.60 -8.58
CA LEU A 74 5.91 -15.45 -9.05
C LEU A 74 6.40 -16.81 -9.53
N GLU A 75 7.65 -16.90 -9.98
CA GLU A 75 8.20 -18.18 -10.41
C GLU A 75 8.45 -19.13 -9.23
N ASN A 76 8.99 -18.59 -8.14
CA ASN A 76 9.31 -19.37 -6.96
C ASN A 76 8.27 -19.24 -5.85
N GLY A 77 7.40 -18.22 -5.95
CA GLY A 77 6.36 -17.98 -4.97
C GLY A 77 5.17 -18.94 -5.07
N GLY A 78 5.01 -19.58 -6.21
CA GLY A 78 3.97 -20.58 -6.42
C GLY A 78 2.58 -20.05 -6.16
N GLU A 79 1.76 -20.86 -5.51
CA GLU A 79 0.38 -20.53 -5.22
C GLU A 79 0.26 -19.31 -4.30
N LEU A 80 1.13 -19.19 -3.29
CA LEU A 80 1.10 -18.05 -2.38
C LEU A 80 1.37 -16.74 -3.13
N GLY A 81 2.38 -16.74 -4.01
CA GLY A 81 2.67 -15.56 -4.82
C GLY A 81 1.51 -15.17 -5.70
N GLN A 82 0.85 -16.15 -6.33
CA GLN A 82 -0.31 -15.88 -7.16
C GLN A 82 -1.49 -15.34 -6.36
N ASN A 83 -1.70 -15.88 -5.17
CA ASN A 83 -2.77 -15.42 -4.28
C ASN A 83 -2.52 -13.98 -3.83
N LEU A 84 -1.28 -13.64 -3.48
CA LEU A 84 -0.93 -12.27 -3.10
C LEU A 84 -1.08 -11.32 -4.28
N ALA A 85 -0.66 -11.71 -5.47
CA ALA A 85 -0.84 -10.88 -6.67
C ALA A 85 -2.31 -10.55 -6.91
N GLY A 86 -3.18 -11.55 -6.76
CA GLY A 86 -4.63 -11.38 -6.88
C GLY A 86 -5.17 -10.44 -5.82
N LEU A 87 -4.69 -10.56 -4.60
CA LEU A 87 -5.11 -9.70 -3.50
C LEU A 87 -4.66 -8.25 -3.71
N TYR A 88 -3.42 -8.05 -4.17
CA TYR A 88 -2.93 -6.71 -4.46
C TYR A 88 -3.73 -6.04 -5.58
N LEU A 89 -4.11 -6.79 -6.59
CA LEU A 89 -4.99 -6.27 -7.65
C LEU A 89 -6.35 -5.88 -7.07
N TYR A 90 -6.89 -6.71 -6.19
CA TYR A 90 -8.15 -6.41 -5.51
C TYR A 90 -8.04 -5.10 -4.73
N PHE A 91 -6.98 -4.92 -3.96
CA PHE A 91 -6.77 -3.70 -3.19
C PHE A 91 -6.69 -2.46 -4.10
N ASP A 92 -5.93 -2.57 -5.19
CA ASP A 92 -5.77 -1.46 -6.13
C ASP A 92 -7.13 -1.04 -6.71
N ASN A 93 -7.94 -2.02 -7.10
CA ASN A 93 -9.26 -1.76 -7.65
C ASN A 93 -10.21 -1.17 -6.61
N ARG A 94 -10.18 -1.67 -5.37
CA ARG A 94 -11.01 -1.13 -4.31
C ARG A 94 -10.61 0.29 -3.96
N LEU A 95 -9.32 0.58 -3.92
CA LEU A 95 -8.84 1.93 -3.64
C LEU A 95 -9.20 2.90 -4.76
N GLN A 96 -9.20 2.43 -6.00
CA GLN A 96 -9.65 3.26 -7.12
C GLN A 96 -11.13 3.63 -6.94
N GLU A 97 -11.95 2.67 -6.59
CA GLU A 97 -13.38 2.91 -6.32
C GLU A 97 -13.55 3.87 -5.15
N ALA A 98 -12.81 3.65 -4.06
CA ALA A 98 -12.87 4.52 -2.88
C ALA A 98 -12.49 5.95 -3.21
N ASN A 99 -11.50 6.13 -4.09
CA ASN A 99 -11.04 7.46 -4.49
C ASN A 99 -12.07 8.17 -5.37
N ILE A 100 -12.65 7.46 -6.32
CA ILE A 100 -13.65 8.05 -7.22
C ILE A 100 -14.88 8.49 -6.44
N ASN A 101 -15.38 7.65 -5.56
CA ASN A 101 -16.63 7.88 -4.83
C ASN A 101 -16.43 8.50 -3.45
N LYS A 102 -15.18 8.63 -3.01
CA LYS A 102 -14.83 9.07 -1.66
C LYS A 102 -15.55 8.24 -0.61
N GLU A 103 -15.32 6.92 -0.63
CA GLU A 103 -15.95 5.99 0.29
C GLU A 103 -14.97 5.53 1.37
N LYS A 104 -15.14 6.10 2.55
CA LYS A 104 -14.30 5.83 3.71
C LYS A 104 -14.30 4.35 4.10
N ALA A 105 -15.46 3.71 4.04
CA ALA A 105 -15.59 2.31 4.45
C ALA A 105 -14.70 1.38 3.61
N ILE A 106 -14.52 1.68 2.33
CA ILE A 106 -13.66 0.88 1.46
C ILE A 106 -12.20 1.04 1.87
N ILE A 107 -11.80 2.27 2.20
CA ILE A 107 -10.43 2.53 2.65
C ILE A 107 -10.17 1.79 3.97
N GLU A 108 -11.14 1.80 4.86
CA GLU A 108 -11.03 1.07 6.14
C GLU A 108 -10.91 -0.43 5.91
N GLU A 109 -11.65 -0.97 4.96
CA GLU A 109 -11.56 -2.38 4.60
C GLU A 109 -10.14 -2.75 4.14
N VAL A 110 -9.60 -1.96 3.22
CA VAL A 110 -8.26 -2.23 2.68
C VAL A 110 -7.21 -2.08 3.77
N LEU A 111 -7.34 -1.06 4.62
CA LEU A 111 -6.42 -0.87 5.74
C LEU A 111 -6.41 -2.09 6.66
N GLU A 112 -7.58 -2.61 7.00
CA GLU A 112 -7.67 -3.78 7.86
C GLU A 112 -6.99 -4.99 7.24
N ARG A 113 -7.23 -5.23 5.94
CA ARG A 113 -6.61 -6.36 5.24
C ARG A 113 -5.11 -6.23 5.15
N ILE A 114 -4.61 -5.03 4.84
CA ILE A 114 -3.17 -4.80 4.77
C ILE A 114 -2.53 -4.97 6.14
N SER A 115 -3.22 -4.51 7.19
CA SER A 115 -2.72 -4.67 8.56
C SER A 115 -2.62 -6.15 8.95
N GLU A 116 -3.59 -6.95 8.55
CA GLU A 116 -3.54 -8.40 8.77
C GLU A 116 -2.36 -9.04 8.04
N LEU A 117 -2.11 -8.64 6.80
CA LEU A 117 -0.96 -9.15 6.04
C LEU A 117 0.36 -8.76 6.68
N ARG A 118 0.45 -7.53 7.15
CA ARG A 118 1.64 -7.03 7.82
C ARG A 118 1.92 -7.84 9.08
N ASP A 119 0.90 -8.12 9.88
CA ASP A 119 1.05 -8.89 11.09
C ASP A 119 1.45 -10.34 10.79
N ALA A 120 0.84 -10.93 9.77
CA ALA A 120 1.17 -12.29 9.37
C ALA A 120 2.61 -12.39 8.86
N TRP A 121 3.10 -11.35 8.21
CA TRP A 121 4.46 -11.34 7.67
C TRP A 121 5.52 -11.38 8.76
N ASN A 122 5.21 -10.83 9.93
CA ASN A 122 6.14 -10.78 11.05
C ASN A 122 6.21 -12.11 11.84
N GLU A 123 5.34 -13.03 11.54
CA GLU A 123 5.37 -14.35 12.15
C GLU A 123 6.32 -15.27 11.37
#